data_ca0539a1554558332c56e7f1c962f187
#
_entry.id   ca0539a1554558332c56e7f1c962f187
#
_cell.length_a   1.000
_cell.length_b   1.000
_cell.length_c   1.000
_cell.angle_alpha   90.00
_cell.angle_beta   90.00
_cell.angle_gamma   90.00
#
_symmetry.space_group_name_H-M   'P 1'
#
loop_
_entity.id
_entity.type
_entity.pdbx_description
1 polymer ?
#
loop_
_entity_poly.entity_id
_entity_poly.type
_entity_poly.pdbx_seq_one_letter_code
_entity_poly.pdbx_strand_id
1 'polypeptide(L)'
;DGSKACDEVLEQYFHTAKTASAIALVGFDEKLRRREEILGFISELQEEQKQIEQEVKLFMQDNELASSDSFRVSWKNIDATKLDTKRIKEERPELYADYGKVFHSRRFEVKAA
;
A
#
# COMPACT_ATOMS: atom_id res chain seq x y z
N ASP A 1 15.12 -2.58 13.18
CA ASP A 1 14.31 -3.53 13.91
C ASP A 1 12.93 -3.81 13.28
N GLY A 2 12.63 -3.19 12.16
CA GLY A 2 11.35 -3.32 11.45
C GLY A 2 10.20 -2.49 12.03
N SER A 3 10.46 -1.68 13.04
CA SER A 3 9.46 -0.80 13.63
C SER A 3 9.22 0.46 12.80
N LYS A 4 8.08 1.11 13.03
CA LYS A 4 7.79 2.42 12.45
C LYS A 4 8.81 3.48 12.89
N ALA A 5 9.26 3.43 14.14
CA ALA A 5 10.27 4.35 14.64
C ALA A 5 11.60 4.18 13.91
N CYS A 6 12.01 2.95 13.59
CA CYS A 6 13.19 2.69 12.80
C CYS A 6 13.07 3.23 11.37
N ASP A 7 11.91 3.04 10.74
CA ASP A 7 11.64 3.61 9.42
C ASP A 7 11.73 5.13 9.41
N GLU A 8 11.20 5.80 10.42
CA GLU A 8 11.25 7.25 10.57
C GLU A 8 12.70 7.76 10.72
N VAL A 9 13.50 7.06 11.51
CA VAL A 9 14.93 7.39 11.67
C VAL A 9 15.68 7.24 10.35
N LEU A 10 15.48 6.14 9.64
CA LEU A 10 16.13 5.90 8.35
C LEU A 10 15.74 6.95 7.32
N GLU A 11 14.47 7.32 7.27
CA GLU A 11 13.98 8.36 6.36
C GLU A 11 14.56 9.74 6.73
N GLN A 12 14.67 10.05 8.02
CA GLN A 12 15.24 11.30 8.50
C GLN A 12 16.71 11.46 8.12
N TYR A 13 17.53 10.42 8.35
CA TYR A 13 18.97 10.47 8.10
C TYR A 13 19.34 10.26 6.63
N PHE A 14 18.54 9.50 5.89
CA PHE A 14 18.84 9.13 4.50
C PHE A 14 17.74 9.58 3.54
N HIS A 15 17.22 10.77 3.76
CA HIS A 15 16.12 11.35 3.00
C HIS A 15 16.42 11.55 1.51
N THR A 16 17.66 11.92 1.18
CA THR A 16 18.07 12.21 -0.19
C THR A 16 19.19 11.29 -0.62
N ALA A 17 19.00 10.60 -1.75
CA ALA A 17 20.03 9.74 -2.34
C ALA A 17 20.95 10.55 -3.24
N LYS A 18 22.21 10.12 -3.34
CA LYS A 18 23.15 10.60 -4.37
C LYS A 18 22.75 9.98 -5.70
N THR A 19 22.53 10.81 -6.71
CA THR A 19 22.13 10.36 -8.05
C THR A 19 23.14 9.37 -8.63
N ALA A 20 22.63 8.23 -9.16
CA ALA A 20 23.43 7.19 -9.82
C ALA A 20 24.51 6.54 -8.95
N SER A 21 24.51 6.77 -7.64
CA SER A 21 25.40 6.04 -6.73
C SER A 21 24.90 4.62 -6.47
N ALA A 22 25.80 3.67 -6.30
CA ALA A 22 25.47 2.27 -6.06
C ALA A 22 26.41 1.63 -5.06
N ILE A 23 25.91 0.66 -4.32
CA ILE A 23 26.70 -0.14 -3.38
C ILE A 23 26.37 -1.63 -3.57
N ALA A 24 27.36 -2.49 -3.40
CA ALA A 24 27.17 -3.93 -3.44
C ALA A 24 26.59 -4.43 -2.12
N LEU A 25 25.53 -5.26 -2.20
CA LEU A 25 24.91 -5.88 -1.04
C LEU A 25 25.58 -7.23 -0.73
N VAL A 26 26.74 -7.20 -0.14
CA VAL A 26 27.49 -8.41 0.21
C VAL A 26 26.83 -9.10 1.41
N GLY A 27 26.49 -10.39 1.26
CA GLY A 27 25.92 -11.21 2.35
C GLY A 27 24.43 -11.02 2.57
N PHE A 28 23.69 -10.37 1.67
CA PHE A 28 22.25 -10.15 1.81
C PHE A 28 21.38 -11.08 0.96
N ASP A 29 21.94 -11.91 0.10
CA ASP A 29 21.16 -12.75 -0.81
C ASP A 29 20.17 -13.67 -0.11
N GLU A 30 20.56 -14.32 0.99
CA GLU A 30 19.66 -15.19 1.74
C GLU A 30 18.50 -14.43 2.37
N LYS A 31 18.76 -13.26 2.94
CA LYS A 31 17.72 -12.41 3.52
C LYS A 31 16.76 -11.89 2.45
N LEU A 32 17.26 -11.55 1.27
CA LEU A 32 16.42 -11.09 0.17
C LEU A 32 15.57 -12.23 -0.40
N ARG A 33 16.09 -13.45 -0.48
CA ARG A 33 15.29 -14.64 -0.85
C ARG A 33 14.20 -14.90 0.19
N ARG A 34 14.54 -14.78 1.48
CA ARG A 34 13.53 -14.94 2.55
C ARG A 34 12.43 -13.88 2.43
N ARG A 35 12.80 -12.65 2.10
CA ARG A 35 11.83 -11.58 1.83
C ARG A 35 10.85 -11.99 0.72
N GLU A 36 11.34 -12.57 -0.37
CA GLU A 36 10.48 -13.04 -1.46
C GLU A 36 9.54 -14.17 -1.03
N GLU A 37 10.03 -15.12 -0.23
CA GLU A 37 9.18 -16.16 0.35
C GLU A 37 8.06 -15.57 1.21
N ILE A 38 8.41 -14.60 2.06
CA ILE A 38 7.43 -13.91 2.93
C ILE A 38 6.37 -13.21 2.11
N LEU A 39 6.75 -12.54 1.05
CA LEU A 39 5.79 -11.88 0.15
C LEU A 39 4.83 -12.88 -0.50
N GLY A 40 5.33 -14.06 -0.86
CA GLY A 40 4.50 -15.15 -1.36
C GLY A 40 3.48 -15.62 -0.33
N PHE A 41 3.89 -15.82 0.92
CA PHE A 41 2.98 -16.19 2.01
C PHE A 41 1.93 -15.11 2.29
N ILE A 42 2.34 -13.84 2.31
CA ILE A 42 1.41 -12.73 2.49
C ILE A 42 0.35 -12.72 1.38
N SER A 43 0.77 -12.91 0.13
CA SER A 43 -0.15 -12.97 -1.01
C SER A 43 -1.16 -14.10 -0.88
N GLU A 44 -0.70 -15.29 -0.51
CA GLU A 44 -1.57 -16.46 -0.28
C GLU A 44 -2.59 -16.20 0.82
N LEU A 45 -2.14 -15.61 1.93
CA LEU A 45 -3.02 -15.29 3.05
C LEU A 45 -4.04 -14.19 2.71
N GLN A 46 -3.64 -13.21 1.92
CA GLN A 46 -4.55 -12.18 1.43
C GLN A 46 -5.61 -12.75 0.49
N GLU A 47 -5.26 -13.71 -0.36
CA GLU A 47 -6.23 -14.41 -1.22
C GLU A 47 -7.24 -15.19 -0.39
N GLU A 48 -6.78 -15.90 0.63
CA GLU A 48 -7.65 -16.64 1.53
C GLU A 48 -8.61 -15.71 2.28
N GLN A 49 -8.08 -14.61 2.82
CA GLN A 49 -8.89 -13.56 3.46
C GLN A 49 -9.96 -13.03 2.51
N LYS A 50 -9.59 -12.74 1.29
CA LYS A 50 -10.51 -12.21 0.26
C LYS A 50 -11.60 -13.22 -0.09
N GLN A 51 -11.26 -14.49 -0.19
CA GLN A 51 -12.24 -15.56 -0.43
C GLN A 51 -13.27 -15.65 0.69
N ILE A 52 -12.83 -15.58 1.95
CA ILE A 52 -13.72 -15.56 3.11
C ILE A 52 -14.67 -14.35 3.05
N GLU A 53 -14.13 -13.16 2.76
CA GLU A 53 -14.91 -11.95 2.65
C GLU A 53 -15.93 -12.02 1.50
N GLN A 54 -15.56 -12.62 0.38
CA GLN A 54 -16.47 -12.84 -0.74
C GLN A 54 -17.60 -13.80 -0.39
N GLU A 55 -17.32 -14.86 0.37
CA GLU A 55 -18.34 -15.78 0.87
C GLU A 55 -19.34 -15.06 1.77
N VAL A 56 -18.85 -14.21 2.68
CA VAL A 56 -19.70 -13.42 3.57
C VAL A 56 -20.56 -12.45 2.75
N LYS A 57 -19.98 -11.75 1.79
CA LYS A 57 -20.72 -10.82 0.92
C LYS A 57 -21.79 -11.53 0.10
N LEU A 58 -21.47 -12.70 -0.43
CA LEU A 58 -22.43 -13.50 -1.19
C LEU A 58 -23.63 -13.90 -0.31
N PHE A 59 -23.37 -14.24 0.94
CA PHE A 59 -24.43 -14.57 1.90
C PHE A 59 -25.24 -13.33 2.32
N MET A 60 -24.61 -12.18 2.48
CA MET A 60 -25.27 -10.92 2.86
C MET A 60 -26.17 -10.36 1.75
N GLN A 61 -25.81 -10.56 0.51
CA GLN A 61 -26.53 -10.02 -0.66
C GLN A 61 -26.69 -8.49 -0.55
N ASP A 62 -27.91 -7.99 -0.46
CA ASP A 62 -28.22 -6.56 -0.35
C ASP A 62 -28.45 -6.07 1.09
N ASN A 63 -28.20 -6.92 2.08
CA ASN A 63 -28.31 -6.52 3.48
C ASN A 63 -27.06 -5.76 3.91
N GLU A 64 -27.24 -4.69 4.67
CA GLU A 64 -26.13 -3.88 5.18
C GLU A 64 -25.43 -4.47 6.39
N LEU A 65 -26.14 -5.27 7.17
CA LEU A 65 -25.69 -5.80 8.45
C LEU A 65 -25.86 -7.30 8.50
N ALA A 66 -24.89 -7.97 9.10
CA ALA A 66 -24.93 -9.38 9.39
C ALA A 66 -24.26 -9.64 10.74
N SER A 67 -24.67 -10.70 11.41
CA SER A 67 -24.04 -11.09 12.68
C SER A 67 -23.97 -12.60 12.81
N SER A 68 -22.91 -13.04 13.45
CA SER A 68 -22.75 -14.39 13.97
C SER A 68 -22.67 -14.35 15.49
N ASP A 69 -22.41 -15.49 16.13
CA ASP A 69 -22.24 -15.51 17.58
C ASP A 69 -21.09 -14.62 18.07
N SER A 70 -20.03 -14.50 17.28
CA SER A 70 -18.79 -13.80 17.67
C SER A 70 -18.50 -12.53 16.90
N PHE A 71 -19.14 -12.32 15.75
CA PHE A 71 -18.81 -11.20 14.85
C PHE A 71 -20.03 -10.43 14.40
N ARG A 72 -19.82 -9.14 14.20
CA ARG A 72 -20.77 -8.25 13.53
C ARG A 72 -20.11 -7.75 12.26
N VAL A 73 -20.83 -7.82 11.15
CA VAL A 73 -20.34 -7.40 9.84
C VAL A 73 -21.24 -6.31 9.30
N SER A 74 -20.63 -5.26 8.77
CA SER A 74 -21.36 -4.20 8.09
C SER A 74 -20.81 -4.03 6.68
N TRP A 75 -21.72 -3.89 5.73
CA TRP A 75 -21.39 -3.62 4.33
C TRP A 75 -22.36 -2.57 3.81
N LYS A 76 -22.10 -1.32 4.21
CA LYS A 76 -23.03 -0.19 4.02
C LYS A 76 -22.68 0.58 2.75
N ASN A 77 -23.71 1.23 2.19
CA ASN A 77 -23.49 2.21 1.14
C ASN A 77 -22.66 3.38 1.67
N ILE A 78 -21.65 3.78 0.91
CA ILE A 78 -20.81 4.92 1.23
C ILE A 78 -20.78 5.83 0.01
N ASP A 79 -21.21 7.07 0.19
CA ASP A 79 -21.08 8.11 -0.81
C ASP A 79 -19.87 8.98 -0.45
N ALA A 80 -18.95 9.10 -1.39
CA ALA A 80 -17.75 9.90 -1.19
C ALA A 80 -17.51 10.81 -2.39
N THR A 81 -17.18 12.06 -2.11
CA THR A 81 -16.74 13.00 -3.13
C THR A 81 -15.23 13.01 -3.18
N LYS A 82 -14.68 12.74 -4.34
CA LYS A 82 -13.23 12.79 -4.59
C LYS A 82 -12.94 13.76 -5.72
N LEU A 83 -11.83 14.49 -5.60
CA LEU A 83 -11.35 15.31 -6.69
C LEU A 83 -10.76 14.41 -7.78
N ASP A 84 -11.20 14.63 -9.00
CA ASP A 84 -10.61 14.01 -10.20
C ASP A 84 -9.38 14.83 -10.60
N THR A 85 -8.24 14.48 -10.01
CA THR A 85 -6.99 15.22 -10.21
C THR A 85 -6.49 15.16 -11.65
N LYS A 86 -6.72 14.06 -12.35
CA LYS A 86 -6.36 13.93 -13.76
C LYS A 86 -7.15 14.91 -14.62
N ARG A 87 -8.45 15.00 -14.41
CA ARG A 87 -9.32 15.92 -15.11
C ARG A 87 -8.98 17.39 -14.82
N ILE A 88 -8.68 17.70 -13.55
CA ILE A 88 -8.24 19.04 -13.16
C ILE A 88 -6.95 19.41 -13.89
N LYS A 89 -5.99 18.50 -13.95
CA LYS A 89 -4.71 18.70 -14.63
C LYS A 89 -4.91 18.96 -16.14
N GLU A 90 -5.83 18.25 -16.78
CA GLU A 90 -6.11 18.37 -18.21
C GLU A 90 -6.96 19.63 -18.54
N GLU A 91 -8.02 19.89 -17.79
CA GLU A 91 -8.98 20.96 -18.08
C GLU A 91 -8.66 22.29 -17.40
N ARG A 92 -8.06 22.23 -16.20
CA ARG A 92 -7.74 23.42 -15.40
C ARG A 92 -6.31 23.32 -14.86
N PRO A 93 -5.29 23.34 -15.76
CA PRO A 93 -3.89 23.19 -15.35
C PRO A 93 -3.40 24.28 -14.38
N GLU A 94 -3.98 25.45 -14.44
CA GLU A 94 -3.66 26.56 -13.52
C GLU A 94 -4.03 26.22 -12.08
N LEU A 95 -5.16 25.55 -11.85
CA LEU A 95 -5.57 25.10 -10.53
C LEU A 95 -4.68 23.98 -10.02
N TYR A 96 -4.31 23.05 -10.90
CA TYR A 96 -3.41 21.97 -10.54
C TYR A 96 -2.04 22.51 -10.12
N ALA A 97 -1.51 23.49 -10.83
CA ALA A 97 -0.25 24.15 -10.50
C ALA A 97 -0.32 24.92 -9.19
N ASP A 98 -1.41 25.66 -8.97
CA ASP A 98 -1.59 26.53 -7.78
C ASP A 98 -1.77 25.71 -6.50
N TYR A 99 -2.47 24.58 -6.55
CA TYR A 99 -2.79 23.75 -5.38
C TYR A 99 -1.97 22.46 -5.29
N GLY A 100 -1.20 22.14 -6.32
CA GLY A 100 -0.30 21.01 -6.30
C GLY A 100 0.92 21.28 -5.43
N LYS A 101 1.38 20.24 -4.73
CA LYS A 101 2.63 20.29 -3.95
C LYS A 101 3.57 19.20 -4.48
N VAL A 102 4.85 19.56 -4.56
CA VAL A 102 5.88 18.58 -4.92
C VAL A 102 6.40 17.94 -3.64
N PHE A 103 6.33 16.61 -3.58
CA PHE A 103 6.89 15.84 -2.48
C PHE A 103 8.11 15.07 -2.97
N HIS A 104 9.15 15.08 -2.18
CA HIS A 104 10.36 14.32 -2.46
C HIS A 104 10.42 13.10 -1.55
N SER A 105 10.60 11.94 -2.13
CA SER A 105 10.76 10.69 -1.40
C SER A 105 11.69 9.75 -2.16
N ARG A 106 12.09 8.67 -1.50
CA ARG A 106 12.87 7.59 -2.11
C ARG A 106 11.98 6.36 -2.23
N ARG A 107 11.98 5.72 -3.41
CA ARG A 107 11.26 4.47 -3.63
C ARG A 107 12.20 3.30 -3.39
N PHE A 108 11.86 2.43 -2.45
CA PHE A 108 12.56 1.19 -2.20
C PHE A 108 11.93 0.07 -3.03
N GLU A 109 12.73 -0.59 -3.86
CA GLU A 109 12.27 -1.70 -4.70
C GLU A 109 13.28 -2.83 -4.64
N VAL A 110 12.79 -4.06 -4.68
CA VAL A 110 13.61 -5.26 -4.85
C VAL A 110 13.10 -5.99 -6.08
N LYS A 111 13.99 -6.21 -7.02
CA LYS A 111 13.69 -6.94 -8.26
C LYS A 111 14.65 -8.10 -8.41
N ALA A 112 14.18 -9.20 -8.99
CA ALA A 112 15.05 -10.31 -9.36
C ALA A 112 16.02 -9.86 -10.44
N ALA A 113 17.25 -10.29 -10.31
CA ALA A 113 18.29 -10.00 -11.29
C ALA A 113 18.05 -10.72 -12.61
#